data_5439c1246067f25b1b16e10400ec4406
#
_entry.id   5439c1246067f25b1b16e10400ec4406
#
_cell.length_a   1.000
_cell.length_b   1.000
_cell.length_c   1.000
_cell.angle_alpha   90.00
_cell.angle_beta   90.00
_cell.angle_gamma   90.00
#
_symmetry.space_group_name_H-M   'P 1'
#
loop_
_entity.id
_entity.type
_entity.pdbx_description
1 polymer ?
#
loop_
_entity_poly.entity_id
_entity_poly.type
_entity_poly.pdbx_seq_one_letter_code
_entity_poly.pdbx_strand_id
1 'polypeptide(L)'
;MAFKISKQQLIERDALAADLRKKAEALNSAIVAFNQAIEPLSQAVHEALEDYNEILEKARTLARSVTEAAQQAFDAKSEKWQDSDKGIQVRTWIEQWEVSLDDVDLELPEPLTEIDPDDHAGQIEGAPPDPTE
;
A
#
# COMPACT_ATOMS: atom_id res chain seq x y z
N MET A 1 47.35 -3.81 31.69
CA MET A 1 46.50 -4.49 30.70
C MET A 1 46.58 -3.76 29.40
N ALA A 2 46.84 -4.47 28.32
CA ALA A 2 46.90 -3.85 26.99
C ALA A 2 45.50 -3.81 26.38
N PHE A 3 45.13 -2.68 25.81
CA PHE A 3 43.89 -2.53 25.05
C PHE A 3 44.14 -2.98 23.61
N LYS A 4 44.02 -4.27 23.40
CA LYS A 4 44.35 -4.92 22.13
C LYS A 4 43.49 -6.17 21.98
N ILE A 5 42.89 -6.32 20.80
CA ILE A 5 42.15 -7.56 20.52
C ILE A 5 43.15 -8.71 20.32
N SER A 6 42.74 -9.90 20.67
CA SER A 6 43.58 -11.09 20.51
C SER A 6 43.71 -11.48 19.05
N LYS A 7 44.70 -12.31 18.74
CA LYS A 7 44.85 -12.87 17.41
C LYS A 7 43.62 -13.68 17.00
N GLN A 8 43.03 -14.39 17.95
CA GLN A 8 41.82 -15.16 17.70
C GLN A 8 40.63 -14.24 17.37
N GLN A 9 40.49 -13.13 18.09
CA GLN A 9 39.46 -12.15 17.83
C GLN A 9 39.63 -11.48 16.45
N LEU A 10 40.86 -11.27 16.01
CA LEU A 10 41.17 -10.73 14.69
C LEU A 10 40.67 -11.67 13.59
N ILE A 11 40.92 -12.96 13.78
CA ILE A 11 40.46 -14.01 12.86
C ILE A 11 38.93 -14.05 12.84
N GLU A 12 38.29 -13.97 14.00
CA GLU A 12 36.83 -13.94 14.11
C GLU A 12 36.25 -12.70 13.42
N ARG A 13 36.85 -11.53 13.59
CA ARG A 13 36.45 -10.29 12.96
C ARG A 13 36.41 -10.46 11.43
N ASP A 14 37.48 -10.94 10.85
CA ASP A 14 37.61 -11.11 9.41
C ASP A 14 36.67 -12.18 8.88
N ALA A 15 36.47 -13.25 9.63
CA ALA A 15 35.49 -14.29 9.27
C ALA A 15 34.06 -13.77 9.30
N LEU A 16 33.73 -12.97 10.31
CA LEU A 16 32.38 -12.36 10.40
C LEU A 16 32.15 -11.35 9.30
N ALA A 17 33.17 -10.57 8.92
CA ALA A 17 33.06 -9.64 7.78
C ALA A 17 32.76 -10.41 6.49
N ALA A 18 33.44 -11.52 6.26
CA ALA A 18 33.18 -12.36 5.10
C ALA A 18 31.78 -12.98 5.12
N ASP A 19 31.33 -13.42 6.31
CA ASP A 19 29.99 -13.97 6.48
C ASP A 19 28.92 -12.91 6.26
N LEU A 20 29.14 -11.68 6.73
CA LEU A 20 28.21 -10.57 6.50
C LEU A 20 28.04 -10.29 5.00
N ARG A 21 29.14 -10.27 4.24
CA ARG A 21 29.07 -10.07 2.78
C ARG A 21 28.29 -11.18 2.11
N LYS A 22 28.54 -12.41 2.49
CA LYS A 22 27.86 -13.59 1.93
C LYS A 22 26.35 -13.56 2.23
N LYS A 23 26.00 -13.25 3.49
CA LYS A 23 24.60 -13.17 3.89
C LYS A 23 23.89 -11.97 3.27
N ALA A 24 24.59 -10.85 3.07
CA ALA A 24 24.04 -9.69 2.37
C ALA A 24 23.70 -10.04 0.92
N GLU A 25 24.56 -10.78 0.23
CA GLU A 25 24.28 -11.23 -1.14
C GLU A 25 23.05 -12.14 -1.19
N ALA A 26 22.92 -13.06 -0.23
CA ALA A 26 21.76 -13.94 -0.13
C ALA A 26 20.48 -13.14 0.14
N LEU A 27 20.55 -12.16 1.04
CA LEU A 27 19.42 -11.27 1.34
C LEU A 27 19.02 -10.48 0.10
N ASN A 28 19.97 -9.89 -0.60
CA ASN A 28 19.69 -9.11 -1.82
C ASN A 28 19.09 -9.99 -2.92
N SER A 29 19.53 -11.23 -3.06
CA SER A 29 18.93 -12.18 -4.00
C SER A 29 17.47 -12.46 -3.65
N ALA A 30 17.17 -12.62 -2.37
CA ALA A 30 15.80 -12.81 -1.91
C ALA A 30 14.95 -11.56 -2.16
N ILE A 31 15.50 -10.38 -1.95
CA ILE A 31 14.82 -9.09 -2.22
C ILE A 31 14.48 -8.97 -3.71
N VAL A 32 15.43 -9.28 -4.59
CA VAL A 32 15.19 -9.25 -6.04
C VAL A 32 14.07 -10.22 -6.43
N ALA A 33 14.11 -11.44 -5.92
CA ALA A 33 13.08 -12.44 -6.19
C ALA A 33 11.70 -11.99 -5.69
N PHE A 34 11.64 -11.40 -4.51
CA PHE A 34 10.41 -10.84 -3.96
C PHE A 34 9.86 -9.73 -4.85
N ASN A 35 10.71 -8.77 -5.23
CA ASN A 35 10.29 -7.65 -6.08
C ASN A 35 9.78 -8.12 -7.44
N GLN A 36 10.42 -9.11 -8.03
CA GLN A 36 9.98 -9.69 -9.29
C GLN A 36 8.64 -10.42 -9.15
N ALA A 37 8.40 -11.07 -8.02
CA ALA A 37 7.16 -11.81 -7.78
C ALA A 37 5.98 -10.88 -7.52
N ILE A 38 6.17 -9.77 -6.81
CA ILE A 38 5.06 -8.87 -6.47
C ILE A 38 4.63 -7.98 -7.64
N GLU A 39 5.50 -7.71 -8.60
CA GLU A 39 5.19 -6.80 -9.72
C GLU A 39 3.96 -7.25 -10.51
N PRO A 40 3.89 -8.49 -11.05
CA PRO A 40 2.70 -8.92 -11.77
C PRO A 40 1.46 -9.04 -10.90
N LEU A 41 1.63 -9.35 -9.60
CA LEU A 41 0.51 -9.42 -8.65
C LEU A 41 -0.04 -8.03 -8.36
N SER A 42 0.83 -7.05 -8.18
CA SER A 42 0.43 -5.65 -8.00
C SER A 42 -0.29 -5.12 -9.23
N GLN A 43 0.20 -5.44 -10.42
CA GLN A 43 -0.44 -5.05 -11.68
C GLN A 43 -1.84 -5.64 -11.80
N ALA A 44 -2.00 -6.92 -11.44
CA ALA A 44 -3.31 -7.59 -11.48
C ALA A 44 -4.31 -6.93 -10.51
N VAL A 45 -3.86 -6.55 -9.31
CA VAL A 45 -4.70 -5.83 -8.34
C VAL A 45 -5.09 -4.47 -8.89
N HIS A 46 -4.14 -3.74 -9.47
CA HIS A 46 -4.38 -2.41 -10.04
C HIS A 46 -5.44 -2.46 -11.15
N GLU A 47 -5.33 -3.41 -12.07
CA GLU A 47 -6.29 -3.59 -13.17
C GLU A 47 -7.68 -3.94 -12.64
N ALA A 48 -7.76 -4.87 -11.67
CA ALA A 48 -9.03 -5.25 -11.06
C ALA A 48 -9.66 -4.08 -10.31
N LEU A 49 -8.85 -3.27 -9.65
CA LEU A 49 -9.31 -2.07 -8.94
C LEU A 49 -9.87 -1.03 -9.91
N GLU A 50 -9.19 -0.78 -11.01
CA GLU A 50 -9.69 0.14 -12.05
C GLU A 50 -11.03 -0.35 -12.60
N ASP A 51 -11.16 -1.63 -12.90
CA ASP A 51 -12.41 -2.21 -13.41
C ASP A 51 -13.54 -2.07 -12.39
N TYR A 52 -13.24 -2.30 -11.11
CA TYR A 52 -14.22 -2.15 -10.03
C TYR A 52 -14.67 -0.68 -9.91
N ASN A 53 -13.75 0.25 -9.88
CA ASN A 53 -14.06 1.68 -9.78
C ASN A 53 -14.81 2.20 -11.01
N GLU A 54 -14.58 1.62 -12.19
CA GLU A 54 -15.35 1.95 -13.38
C GLU A 54 -16.83 1.55 -13.22
N ILE A 55 -17.10 0.39 -12.64
CA ILE A 55 -18.47 -0.04 -12.35
C ILE A 55 -19.11 0.84 -11.26
N LEU A 56 -18.34 1.22 -10.23
CA LEU A 56 -18.81 2.18 -9.23
C LEU A 56 -19.25 3.51 -9.87
N GLU A 57 -18.46 4.01 -10.82
CA GLU A 57 -18.82 5.25 -11.55
C GLU A 57 -20.15 5.10 -12.29
N LYS A 58 -20.37 3.96 -12.95
CA LYS A 58 -21.63 3.68 -13.63
C LYS A 58 -22.80 3.61 -12.64
N ALA A 59 -22.59 2.99 -11.48
CA ALA A 59 -23.60 2.91 -10.43
C ALA A 59 -23.91 4.29 -9.84
N ARG A 60 -22.91 5.14 -9.62
CA ARG A 60 -23.10 6.52 -9.16
C ARG A 60 -23.91 7.33 -10.18
N THR A 61 -23.59 7.17 -11.46
CA THR A 61 -24.31 7.87 -12.54
C THR A 61 -25.77 7.45 -12.58
N LEU A 62 -26.06 6.16 -12.43
CA LEU A 62 -27.43 5.65 -12.36
C LEU A 62 -28.18 6.24 -11.15
N ALA A 63 -27.59 6.16 -9.97
CA ALA A 63 -28.20 6.66 -8.74
C ALA A 63 -28.49 8.17 -8.84
N ARG A 64 -27.55 8.93 -9.37
CA ARG A 64 -27.71 10.37 -9.59
C ARG A 64 -28.85 10.66 -10.56
N SER A 65 -28.90 9.92 -11.66
CA SER A 65 -29.96 10.07 -12.66
C SER A 65 -31.35 9.80 -12.06
N VAL A 66 -31.47 8.76 -11.25
CA VAL A 66 -32.73 8.42 -10.56
C VAL A 66 -33.11 9.51 -9.57
N THR A 67 -32.17 9.95 -8.72
CA THR A 67 -32.48 10.97 -7.70
C THR A 67 -32.81 12.32 -8.33
N GLU A 68 -32.12 12.75 -9.36
CA GLU A 68 -32.37 14.01 -10.03
C GLU A 68 -33.75 14.04 -10.70
N ALA A 69 -34.08 12.97 -11.44
CA ALA A 69 -35.38 12.88 -12.11
C ALA A 69 -36.54 12.80 -11.10
N ALA A 70 -36.37 11.99 -10.05
CA ALA A 70 -37.39 11.85 -9.02
C ALA A 70 -37.55 13.10 -8.20
N GLN A 71 -36.47 13.82 -7.88
CA GLN A 71 -36.52 15.06 -7.13
C GLN A 71 -37.24 16.17 -7.95
N GLN A 72 -36.97 16.27 -9.25
CA GLN A 72 -37.65 17.18 -10.13
C GLN A 72 -39.16 16.92 -10.18
N ALA A 73 -39.56 15.66 -10.30
CA ALA A 73 -40.95 15.25 -10.30
C ALA A 73 -41.62 15.53 -8.96
N PHE A 74 -40.92 15.31 -7.85
CA PHE A 74 -41.40 15.62 -6.50
C PHE A 74 -41.62 17.12 -6.31
N ASP A 75 -40.63 17.93 -6.71
CA ASP A 75 -40.67 19.39 -6.55
C ASP A 75 -41.76 20.03 -7.41
N ALA A 76 -42.17 19.38 -8.50
CA ALA A 76 -43.25 19.84 -9.36
C ALA A 76 -44.65 19.59 -8.76
N LYS A 77 -44.74 18.78 -7.72
CA LYS A 77 -46.01 18.50 -7.03
C LYS A 77 -46.37 19.64 -6.07
N SER A 78 -47.68 19.77 -5.77
CA SER A 78 -48.14 20.75 -4.80
C SER A 78 -47.60 20.43 -3.40
N GLU A 79 -47.49 21.45 -2.58
CA GLU A 79 -47.08 21.32 -1.18
C GLU A 79 -47.97 20.33 -0.43
N LYS A 80 -49.30 20.39 -0.68
CA LYS A 80 -50.26 19.48 -0.09
C LYS A 80 -49.96 18.02 -0.45
N TRP A 81 -49.58 17.74 -1.72
CA TRP A 81 -49.25 16.41 -2.15
C TRP A 81 -47.93 15.95 -1.49
N GLN A 82 -46.95 16.87 -1.43
CA GLN A 82 -45.66 16.54 -0.80
C GLN A 82 -45.79 16.16 0.66
N ASP A 83 -46.73 16.77 1.38
CA ASP A 83 -47.01 16.49 2.80
C ASP A 83 -47.95 15.32 2.99
N SER A 84 -48.53 14.76 1.93
CA SER A 84 -49.37 13.56 1.99
C SER A 84 -48.58 12.30 2.29
N ASP A 85 -49.26 11.24 2.66
CA ASP A 85 -48.62 9.92 2.91
C ASP A 85 -47.87 9.46 1.68
N LYS A 86 -48.40 9.65 0.49
CA LYS A 86 -47.74 9.32 -0.77
C LYS A 86 -46.46 10.13 -0.98
N GLY A 87 -46.52 11.42 -0.72
CA GLY A 87 -45.38 12.33 -0.84
C GLY A 87 -44.24 11.91 0.12
N ILE A 88 -44.58 11.56 1.34
CA ILE A 88 -43.62 11.09 2.34
C ILE A 88 -42.98 9.80 1.89
N GLN A 89 -43.76 8.85 1.36
CA GLN A 89 -43.24 7.58 0.83
C GLN A 89 -42.26 7.83 -0.32
N VAL A 90 -42.58 8.73 -1.23
CA VAL A 90 -41.72 9.07 -2.37
C VAL A 90 -40.44 9.71 -1.88
N ARG A 91 -40.49 10.63 -0.92
CA ARG A 91 -39.30 11.27 -0.35
C ARG A 91 -38.38 10.21 0.27
N THR A 92 -38.93 9.29 1.05
CA THR A 92 -38.16 8.20 1.67
C THR A 92 -37.51 7.32 0.59
N TRP A 93 -38.26 7.03 -0.49
CA TRP A 93 -37.71 6.25 -1.61
C TRP A 93 -36.53 6.96 -2.29
N ILE A 94 -36.64 8.28 -2.52
CA ILE A 94 -35.55 9.08 -3.10
C ILE A 94 -34.32 9.02 -2.21
N GLU A 95 -34.48 9.18 -0.89
CA GLU A 95 -33.39 9.12 0.08
C GLU A 95 -32.66 7.76 0.05
N GLN A 96 -33.37 6.68 -0.22
CA GLN A 96 -32.77 5.34 -0.35
C GLN A 96 -31.84 5.23 -1.57
N TRP A 97 -31.99 6.10 -2.57
CA TRP A 97 -31.13 6.16 -3.74
C TRP A 97 -29.94 7.12 -3.56
N GLU A 98 -29.90 7.85 -2.47
CA GLU A 98 -28.78 8.72 -2.11
C GLU A 98 -27.68 7.87 -1.47
N VAL A 99 -26.97 7.11 -2.31
CA VAL A 99 -25.92 6.21 -1.87
C VAL A 99 -24.55 6.84 -2.06
N SER A 100 -23.64 6.54 -1.16
CA SER A 100 -22.25 6.96 -1.25
C SER A 100 -21.43 5.80 -1.81
N LEU A 101 -21.02 5.91 -3.06
CA LEU A 101 -20.28 4.88 -3.78
C LEU A 101 -18.91 5.44 -4.18
N ASP A 102 -18.11 5.78 -3.17
CA ASP A 102 -16.79 6.35 -3.39
C ASP A 102 -15.84 5.30 -3.96
N ASP A 103 -14.88 5.77 -4.76
CA ASP A 103 -13.86 4.89 -5.31
C ASP A 103 -13.09 4.19 -4.18
N VAL A 104 -12.75 2.94 -4.43
CA VAL A 104 -11.89 2.17 -3.54
C VAL A 104 -10.44 2.54 -3.85
N ASP A 105 -9.67 2.79 -2.79
CA ASP A 105 -8.25 3.06 -2.88
C ASP A 105 -7.50 2.00 -2.07
N LEU A 106 -6.44 1.46 -2.65
CA LEU A 106 -5.61 0.44 -2.03
C LEU A 106 -4.15 0.85 -2.13
N GLU A 107 -3.45 0.76 -1.00
CA GLU A 107 -2.00 0.94 -0.98
C GLU A 107 -1.34 -0.38 -1.38
N LEU A 108 -0.63 -0.38 -2.49
CA LEU A 108 0.15 -1.53 -2.94
C LEU A 108 1.55 -1.47 -2.34
N PRO A 109 2.14 -2.62 -2.01
CA PRO A 109 3.49 -2.63 -1.47
C PRO A 109 4.50 -2.11 -2.50
N GLU A 110 5.45 -1.31 -2.01
CA GLU A 110 6.55 -0.81 -2.83
C GLU A 110 7.65 -1.87 -2.90
N PRO A 111 8.50 -1.83 -3.95
CA PRO A 111 9.67 -2.72 -4.00
C PRO A 111 10.58 -2.50 -2.80
N LEU A 112 11.17 -3.59 -2.33
CA LEU A 112 12.17 -3.54 -1.27
C LEU A 112 13.49 -3.03 -1.82
N THR A 113 14.22 -2.28 -0.99
CA THR A 113 15.53 -1.74 -1.34
C THR A 113 16.63 -2.74 -0.95
N GLU A 114 17.54 -3.01 -1.86
CA GLU A 114 18.72 -3.83 -1.58
C GLU A 114 19.65 -3.12 -0.62
N ILE A 115 20.38 -3.91 0.17
CA ILE A 115 21.39 -3.39 1.10
C ILE A 115 22.76 -3.38 0.43
N ASP A 116 23.65 -2.51 0.93
CA ASP A 116 25.05 -2.50 0.52
C ASP A 116 25.77 -3.65 1.23
N PRO A 117 26.31 -4.66 0.48
CA PRO A 117 27.00 -5.79 1.08
C PRO A 117 28.23 -5.42 1.90
N ASP A 118 28.86 -4.28 1.59
CA ASP A 118 30.11 -3.87 2.21
C ASP A 118 29.94 -2.94 3.40
N ASP A 119 28.73 -2.42 3.65
CA ASP A 119 28.50 -1.43 4.70
C ASP A 119 28.88 -1.94 6.08
N HIS A 120 28.19 -2.95 6.58
CA HIS A 120 28.44 -3.50 7.92
C HIS A 120 29.76 -4.27 7.98
N ALA A 121 30.03 -5.03 6.92
CA ALA A 121 31.29 -5.79 6.84
C ALA A 121 32.50 -4.85 6.87
N GLY A 122 32.42 -3.72 6.15
CA GLY A 122 33.46 -2.70 6.15
C GLY A 122 33.65 -2.04 7.49
N GLN A 123 32.54 -1.80 8.20
CA GLN A 123 32.61 -1.20 9.53
C GLN A 123 33.34 -2.08 10.53
N ILE A 124 33.03 -3.37 10.58
CA ILE A 124 33.67 -4.29 11.52
C ILE A 124 35.12 -4.60 11.12
N GLU A 125 35.35 -4.77 9.81
CA GLU A 125 36.68 -5.05 9.27
C GLU A 125 37.62 -3.87 9.45
N GLY A 126 37.09 -2.65 9.37
CA GLY A 126 37.85 -1.43 9.58
C GLY A 126 38.03 -1.04 11.04
N ALA A 127 37.42 -1.74 11.99
CA ALA A 127 37.61 -1.45 13.41
C ALA A 127 39.06 -1.74 13.80
N PRO A 128 39.76 -0.78 14.43
CA PRO A 128 41.18 -0.92 14.70
C PRO A 128 41.46 -1.98 15.75
N PRO A 129 42.60 -2.70 15.63
CA PRO A 129 42.96 -3.77 16.58
C PRO A 129 43.41 -3.23 17.94
N ASP A 130 43.76 -1.96 18.03
CA ASP A 130 44.18 -1.33 19.29
C ASP A 130 43.95 0.19 19.23
N PRO A 131 44.00 0.89 20.36
CA PRO A 131 43.70 2.34 20.39
C PRO A 131 44.75 3.26 19.78
N THR A 132 45.85 2.73 19.28
CA THR A 132 46.90 3.52 18.63
C THR A 132 46.67 3.71 17.13
N GLU A 133 45.69 3.05 16.56
CA GLU A 133 45.33 3.13 15.14
C GLU A 133 44.44 4.36 14.80
#